data_3bc6aa5f3f1ee8aa1b855a0a7fe02e06
#
_entry.id   3bc6aa5f3f1ee8aa1b855a0a7fe02e06
#
_cell.length_a   1.000
_cell.length_b   1.000
_cell.length_c   1.000
_cell.angle_alpha   90.00
_cell.angle_beta   90.00
_cell.angle_gamma   90.00
#
_symmetry.space_group_name_H-M   'P 1'
#
loop_
_entity.id
_entity.type
_entity.pdbx_description
1 polymer ?
#
loop_
_entity_poly.entity_id
_entity_poly.type
_entity_poly.pdbx_seq_one_letter_code
_entity_poly.pdbx_strand_id
1 'polypeptide(L)'
;MLPRTTFSVVFFCKKTKVTKKGKAPIYARITTTGQSTEIYTQCQIEPERWNQRLERSLYKDEVDQQINRIIASYRASILAAYDRLIQENRTPTCFAVKQLLGSASSSRMLLAEFGKYCEKRQQEVGTRITQLTANKYHRLLRYMTEYIRDIYHKEDLPLETIDYAYVDGLNTYMQTAYNCHNNGAVNLLCCLKNFLLYAVRNEWIEKNPFRYYKMKIDKTNVKVPLTKAELDLLLRRPMPNERLDRIRDVFCFCALTGLAFTDVDHLRREHFTTDEEGQLWIHKPREKTSVMSRVPVLPQAAALLEKYRDDANCRARGKLLPVPSNTKMNAYLKEIADICQIPKHLTTHCARHTLLKYLLNNRYLQMSANGQLTIWGRTIFSNLLKIASLKRTLFCTSKI
;
A
#
# COMPACT_ATOMS: atom_id res chain seq x y z
N MET A 1 -21.42 49.06 -14.40
CA MET A 1 -20.96 49.27 -13.03
C MET A 1 -20.56 47.94 -12.42
N LEU A 2 -19.26 47.70 -12.16
CA LEU A 2 -18.82 46.54 -11.43
C LEU A 2 -19.32 46.64 -9.96
N PRO A 3 -19.86 45.59 -9.35
CA PRO A 3 -20.32 45.64 -7.97
C PRO A 3 -19.12 46.03 -7.06
N ARG A 4 -19.35 46.93 -6.12
CA ARG A 4 -18.36 47.33 -5.12
C ARG A 4 -17.99 46.09 -4.30
N THR A 5 -16.90 45.46 -4.67
CA THR A 5 -16.33 44.34 -3.93
C THR A 5 -15.61 44.88 -2.73
N THR A 6 -16.12 44.60 -1.52
CA THR A 6 -15.40 44.95 -0.27
C THR A 6 -14.23 43.94 -0.14
N PHE A 7 -13.01 44.48 -0.19
CA PHE A 7 -11.79 43.70 0.05
C PHE A 7 -11.13 44.20 1.33
N SER A 8 -10.82 43.29 2.25
CA SER A 8 -10.09 43.61 3.46
C SER A 8 -9.11 42.52 3.83
N VAL A 9 -7.98 42.92 4.43
CA VAL A 9 -6.94 42.03 4.93
C VAL A 9 -6.64 42.42 6.37
N VAL A 10 -6.85 41.50 7.30
CA VAL A 10 -6.61 41.71 8.73
C VAL A 10 -5.65 40.64 9.24
N PHE A 11 -4.58 41.07 9.91
CA PHE A 11 -3.66 40.16 10.60
C PHE A 11 -4.05 40.02 12.07
N PHE A 12 -4.05 38.80 12.59
CA PHE A 12 -4.42 38.54 13.97
C PHE A 12 -3.63 37.36 14.57
N CYS A 13 -3.41 37.45 15.87
CA CYS A 13 -2.80 36.40 16.66
C CYS A 13 -3.90 35.43 17.14
N LYS A 14 -3.79 34.14 16.77
CA LYS A 14 -4.79 33.12 17.10
C LYS A 14 -4.55 32.56 18.50
N LYS A 15 -5.04 33.24 19.52
CA LYS A 15 -4.88 32.90 20.96
C LYS A 15 -5.41 31.50 21.33
N THR A 16 -6.32 30.93 20.53
CA THR A 16 -6.85 29.56 20.75
C THR A 16 -5.86 28.45 20.40
N LYS A 17 -4.72 28.78 19.75
CA LYS A 17 -3.68 27.84 19.31
C LYS A 17 -2.31 28.16 19.90
N VAL A 18 -2.25 28.48 21.19
CA VAL A 18 -0.96 28.74 21.88
C VAL A 18 -0.17 27.44 21.98
N THR A 19 1.09 27.46 21.59
CA THR A 19 2.01 26.31 21.68
C THR A 19 2.46 26.11 23.13
N LYS A 20 3.03 24.94 23.44
CA LYS A 20 3.62 24.64 24.76
C LYS A 20 4.72 25.61 25.17
N LYS A 21 5.27 26.41 24.23
CA LYS A 21 6.28 27.43 24.45
C LYS A 21 5.67 28.83 24.65
N GLY A 22 4.37 28.97 24.88
CA GLY A 22 3.68 30.22 25.10
C GLY A 22 3.46 31.08 23.85
N LYS A 23 3.81 30.62 22.64
CA LYS A 23 3.68 31.41 21.40
C LYS A 23 2.40 31.02 20.65
N ALA A 24 1.70 32.00 20.10
CA ALA A 24 0.52 31.86 19.28
C ALA A 24 0.81 32.17 17.80
N PRO A 25 0.24 31.45 16.85
CA PRO A 25 0.44 31.67 15.42
C PRO A 25 -0.30 32.93 14.94
N ILE A 26 0.33 33.66 14.00
CA ILE A 26 -0.26 34.82 13.34
C ILE A 26 -0.88 34.40 12.02
N TYR A 27 -2.12 34.82 11.78
CA TYR A 27 -2.88 34.57 10.55
C TYR A 27 -3.24 35.87 9.85
N ALA A 28 -3.30 35.84 8.52
CA ALA A 28 -3.94 36.86 7.69
C ALA A 28 -5.33 36.38 7.31
N ARG A 29 -6.37 37.16 7.63
CA ARG A 29 -7.73 36.94 7.17
C ARG A 29 -8.00 37.83 5.98
N ILE A 30 -8.32 37.25 4.86
CA ILE A 30 -8.72 37.92 3.62
C ILE A 30 -10.22 37.80 3.48
N THR A 31 -10.91 38.93 3.39
CA THR A 31 -12.36 38.97 3.18
C THR A 31 -12.70 39.65 1.86
N THR A 32 -13.53 39.01 1.04
CA THR A 32 -14.08 39.57 -0.19
C THR A 32 -15.57 39.26 -0.27
N THR A 33 -16.41 40.28 -0.51
CA THR A 33 -17.87 40.10 -0.70
C THR A 33 -18.54 39.19 0.35
N GLY A 34 -18.18 39.35 1.63
CA GLY A 34 -18.76 38.60 2.74
C GLY A 34 -18.16 37.21 2.98
N GLN A 35 -17.32 36.69 2.07
CA GLN A 35 -16.57 35.46 2.29
C GLN A 35 -15.18 35.73 2.82
N SER A 36 -14.69 34.89 3.71
CA SER A 36 -13.34 35.03 4.27
C SER A 36 -12.54 33.73 4.22
N THR A 37 -11.21 33.88 4.09
CA THR A 37 -10.25 32.77 4.23
C THR A 37 -9.09 33.21 5.11
N GLU A 38 -8.44 32.23 5.77
CA GLU A 38 -7.29 32.49 6.63
C GLU A 38 -6.02 31.89 6.03
N ILE A 39 -4.91 32.62 6.11
CA ILE A 39 -3.58 32.20 5.70
C ILE A 39 -2.66 32.26 6.90
N TYR A 40 -1.94 31.18 7.18
CA TYR A 40 -0.91 31.16 8.21
C TYR A 40 0.35 31.86 7.69
N THR A 41 0.85 32.83 8.44
CA THR A 41 2.03 33.64 8.04
C THR A 41 3.36 32.96 8.36
N GLN A 42 3.32 31.73 8.89
CA GLN A 42 4.49 31.00 9.43
C GLN A 42 5.19 31.70 10.60
N CYS A 43 4.61 32.78 11.13
CA CYS A 43 5.09 33.50 12.30
C CYS A 43 4.33 33.13 13.55
N GLN A 44 5.04 33.10 14.67
CA GLN A 44 4.47 32.88 15.99
C GLN A 44 4.99 33.99 16.93
N ILE A 45 4.10 34.51 17.77
CA ILE A 45 4.42 35.58 18.73
C ILE A 45 3.78 35.27 20.07
N GLU A 46 4.34 35.77 21.16
CA GLU A 46 3.69 35.77 22.46
C GLU A 46 2.45 36.66 22.40
N PRO A 47 1.26 36.21 22.83
CA PRO A 47 0.01 36.96 22.68
C PRO A 47 0.04 38.36 23.28
N GLU A 48 0.83 38.59 24.32
CA GLU A 48 1.00 39.88 25.03
C GLU A 48 1.80 40.89 24.22
N ARG A 49 2.67 40.40 23.32
CA ARG A 49 3.51 41.23 22.44
C ARG A 49 2.77 41.69 21.17
N TRP A 50 1.58 41.15 20.90
CA TRP A 50 0.78 41.42 19.71
C TRP A 50 -0.21 42.57 19.94
N ASN A 51 -0.12 43.64 19.14
CA ASN A 51 -1.13 44.68 19.11
C ASN A 51 -2.13 44.44 17.97
N GLN A 52 -3.36 44.04 18.31
CA GLN A 52 -4.39 43.72 17.33
C GLN A 52 -4.87 44.96 16.55
N ARG A 53 -4.89 46.14 17.18
CA ARG A 53 -5.35 47.37 16.49
C ARG A 53 -4.36 47.83 15.42
N LEU A 54 -3.07 47.68 15.69
CA LEU A 54 -1.99 48.06 14.77
C LEU A 54 -1.57 46.88 13.88
N GLU A 55 -2.07 45.69 14.14
CA GLU A 55 -1.73 44.45 13.43
C GLU A 55 -0.22 44.18 13.35
N ARG A 56 0.50 44.47 14.44
CA ARG A 56 1.96 44.30 14.54
C ARG A 56 2.41 44.13 15.98
N SER A 57 3.65 43.68 16.16
CA SER A 57 4.31 43.77 17.47
C SER A 57 4.80 45.19 17.73
N LEU A 58 4.64 45.62 18.99
CA LEU A 58 5.12 46.93 19.46
C LEU A 58 6.57 46.91 19.99
N TYR A 59 7.11 45.70 20.18
CA TYR A 59 8.47 45.54 20.68
C TYR A 59 9.50 45.79 19.57
N LYS A 60 10.68 46.29 19.95
CA LYS A 60 11.72 46.71 19.02
C LYS A 60 12.88 45.73 18.94
N ASP A 61 12.76 44.54 19.55
CA ASP A 61 13.79 43.54 19.44
C ASP A 61 13.85 42.97 18.00
N GLU A 62 14.94 42.33 17.64
CA GLU A 62 15.24 41.88 16.30
C GLU A 62 14.18 40.84 15.79
N VAL A 63 13.71 39.97 16.68
CA VAL A 63 12.70 38.95 16.36
C VAL A 63 11.36 39.61 16.00
N ASP A 64 10.91 40.58 16.79
CA ASP A 64 9.64 41.27 16.56
C ASP A 64 9.71 42.19 15.33
N GLN A 65 10.84 42.81 15.07
CA GLN A 65 11.07 43.56 13.84
C GLN A 65 11.02 42.63 12.60
N GLN A 66 11.60 41.44 12.68
CA GLN A 66 11.53 40.46 11.61
C GLN A 66 10.10 40.01 11.38
N ILE A 67 9.33 39.72 12.42
CA ILE A 67 7.91 39.39 12.32
C ILE A 67 7.13 40.50 11.62
N ASN A 68 7.36 41.75 12.01
CA ASN A 68 6.71 42.92 11.40
C ASN A 68 7.07 43.07 9.91
N ARG A 69 8.31 42.81 9.51
CA ARG A 69 8.73 42.78 8.08
C ARG A 69 8.02 41.68 7.30
N ILE A 70 7.92 40.50 7.88
CA ILE A 70 7.22 39.37 7.25
C ILE A 70 5.72 39.68 7.04
N ILE A 71 5.06 40.26 8.05
CA ILE A 71 3.66 40.69 7.95
C ILE A 71 3.47 41.73 6.84
N ALA A 72 4.37 42.73 6.78
CA ALA A 72 4.33 43.73 5.71
C ALA A 72 4.51 43.13 4.32
N SER A 73 5.43 42.15 4.17
CA SER A 73 5.62 41.39 2.92
C SER A 73 4.38 40.60 2.52
N TYR A 74 3.74 39.87 3.47
CA TYR A 74 2.49 39.17 3.22
C TYR A 74 1.38 40.13 2.78
N ARG A 75 1.26 41.28 3.43
CA ARG A 75 0.27 42.31 3.06
C ARG A 75 0.47 42.78 1.63
N ALA A 76 1.70 43.10 1.24
CA ALA A 76 2.05 43.52 -0.12
C ALA A 76 1.72 42.42 -1.15
N SER A 77 2.08 41.19 -0.83
CA SER A 77 1.80 40.03 -1.72
C SER A 77 0.29 39.76 -1.90
N ILE A 78 -0.51 39.91 -0.82
CA ILE A 78 -1.97 39.75 -0.87
C ILE A 78 -2.61 40.83 -1.75
N LEU A 79 -2.16 42.10 -1.60
CA LEU A 79 -2.63 43.22 -2.43
C LEU A 79 -2.27 43.00 -3.90
N ALA A 80 -1.00 42.65 -4.19
CA ALA A 80 -0.54 42.35 -5.54
C ALA A 80 -1.32 41.21 -6.21
N ALA A 81 -1.63 40.15 -5.46
CA ALA A 81 -2.45 39.01 -5.95
C ALA A 81 -3.90 39.45 -6.27
N TYR A 82 -4.47 40.32 -5.43
CA TYR A 82 -5.80 40.89 -5.66
C TYR A 82 -5.82 41.77 -6.91
N ASP A 83 -4.86 42.70 -7.05
CA ASP A 83 -4.74 43.57 -8.23
C ASP A 83 -4.53 42.78 -9.52
N ARG A 84 -3.72 41.73 -9.48
CA ARG A 84 -3.50 40.85 -10.62
C ARG A 84 -4.80 40.18 -11.11
N LEU A 85 -5.65 39.70 -10.18
CA LEU A 85 -6.95 39.11 -10.55
C LEU A 85 -7.86 40.15 -11.25
N ILE A 86 -7.84 41.39 -10.80
CA ILE A 86 -8.57 42.47 -11.45
C ILE A 86 -8.04 42.73 -12.86
N GLN A 87 -6.71 42.80 -13.02
CA GLN A 87 -6.07 43.02 -14.33
C GLN A 87 -6.37 41.88 -15.32
N GLU A 88 -6.47 40.64 -14.82
CA GLU A 88 -6.81 39.44 -15.59
C GLU A 88 -8.34 39.32 -15.88
N ASN A 89 -9.17 40.33 -15.52
CA ASN A 89 -10.63 40.31 -15.60
C ASN A 89 -11.28 39.11 -14.89
N ARG A 90 -10.63 38.57 -13.85
CA ARG A 90 -11.13 37.48 -13.01
C ARG A 90 -11.78 38.04 -11.75
N THR A 91 -12.86 37.42 -11.30
CA THR A 91 -13.51 37.80 -10.03
C THR A 91 -12.53 37.59 -8.86
N PRO A 92 -12.14 38.63 -8.09
CA PRO A 92 -11.16 38.53 -7.02
C PRO A 92 -11.82 37.97 -5.74
N THR A 93 -12.04 36.66 -5.71
CA THR A 93 -12.53 35.99 -4.50
C THR A 93 -11.38 35.76 -3.51
N CYS A 94 -11.70 35.69 -2.21
CA CYS A 94 -10.68 35.43 -1.18
C CYS A 94 -9.92 34.10 -1.42
N PHE A 95 -10.57 33.10 -2.04
CA PHE A 95 -9.95 31.84 -2.43
C PHE A 95 -9.01 31.98 -3.63
N ALA A 96 -9.38 32.79 -4.64
CA ALA A 96 -8.51 33.06 -5.79
C ALA A 96 -7.26 33.82 -5.39
N VAL A 97 -7.39 34.80 -4.48
CA VAL A 97 -6.24 35.52 -3.90
C VAL A 97 -5.33 34.57 -3.13
N LYS A 98 -5.90 33.71 -2.28
CA LYS A 98 -5.13 32.69 -1.54
C LYS A 98 -4.40 31.71 -2.50
N GLN A 99 -5.04 31.30 -3.59
CA GLN A 99 -4.45 30.42 -4.60
C GLN A 99 -3.25 31.07 -5.29
N LEU A 100 -3.34 32.34 -5.67
CA LEU A 100 -2.22 33.08 -6.26
C LEU A 100 -1.05 33.26 -5.29
N LEU A 101 -1.33 33.45 -4.01
CA LEU A 101 -0.28 33.55 -2.97
C LEU A 101 0.38 32.19 -2.72
N GLY A 102 -0.35 31.09 -2.77
CA GLY A 102 0.21 29.74 -2.70
C GLY A 102 1.13 29.43 -3.89
N SER A 103 0.87 30.02 -5.05
CA SER A 103 1.77 29.89 -6.21
C SER A 103 3.05 30.73 -6.13
N ALA A 104 3.11 31.73 -5.25
CA ALA A 104 4.32 32.56 -5.03
C ALA A 104 5.30 32.02 -3.97
N SER A 105 4.86 31.20 -3.02
CA SER A 105 5.73 30.36 -2.21
C SER A 105 6.00 29.10 -3.04
N SER A 106 7.24 28.72 -3.30
CA SER A 106 7.64 27.58 -4.15
C SER A 106 6.65 26.43 -4.06
N SER A 107 5.71 26.38 -5.01
CA SER A 107 4.67 25.34 -5.03
C SER A 107 5.38 23.99 -5.11
N ARG A 108 5.15 23.12 -4.14
CA ARG A 108 5.74 21.77 -4.17
C ARG A 108 5.22 21.05 -5.40
N MET A 109 6.15 20.57 -6.19
CA MET A 109 5.81 19.86 -7.43
C MET A 109 5.56 18.38 -7.14
N LEU A 110 4.52 17.82 -7.74
CA LEU A 110 4.06 16.46 -7.46
C LEU A 110 5.12 15.40 -7.72
N LEU A 111 5.71 15.39 -8.93
CA LEU A 111 6.69 14.36 -9.29
C LEU A 111 7.97 14.52 -8.50
N ALA A 112 8.44 15.75 -8.29
CA ALA A 112 9.63 16.02 -7.50
C ALA A 112 9.48 15.54 -6.05
N GLU A 113 8.35 15.85 -5.39
CA GLU A 113 8.12 15.42 -4.00
C GLU A 113 7.79 13.91 -3.91
N PHE A 114 7.08 13.35 -4.90
CA PHE A 114 6.84 11.92 -4.96
C PHE A 114 8.12 11.13 -5.23
N GLY A 115 9.05 11.66 -6.04
CA GLY A 115 10.38 11.09 -6.26
C GLY A 115 11.16 10.98 -4.95
N LYS A 116 11.26 12.06 -4.17
CA LYS A 116 11.87 12.05 -2.83
C LYS A 116 11.20 11.03 -1.89
N TYR A 117 9.88 10.92 -1.98
CA TYR A 117 9.14 9.91 -1.20
C TYR A 117 9.48 8.49 -1.65
N CYS A 118 9.67 8.23 -2.95
CA CYS A 118 10.12 6.93 -3.46
C CYS A 118 11.51 6.56 -2.92
N GLU A 119 12.45 7.51 -2.90
CA GLU A 119 13.79 7.31 -2.33
C GLU A 119 13.72 6.96 -0.84
N LYS A 120 12.90 7.70 -0.07
CA LYS A 120 12.64 7.39 1.33
C LYS A 120 12.08 5.96 1.50
N ARG A 121 11.12 5.56 0.66
CA ARG A 121 10.58 4.18 0.67
C ARG A 121 11.64 3.15 0.30
N GLN A 122 12.55 3.47 -0.62
CA GLN A 122 13.67 2.59 -0.99
C GLN A 122 14.62 2.34 0.20
N GLN A 123 14.89 3.37 1.01
CA GLN A 123 15.72 3.24 2.23
C GLN A 123 15.06 2.37 3.30
N GLU A 124 13.74 2.23 3.28
CA GLU A 124 12.99 1.38 4.22
C GLU A 124 12.94 -0.10 3.81
N VAL A 125 13.54 -0.47 2.67
CA VAL A 125 13.61 -1.86 2.21
C VAL A 125 14.44 -2.71 3.17
N GLY A 126 13.93 -3.89 3.49
CA GLY A 126 14.53 -4.81 4.46
C GLY A 126 14.13 -4.56 5.92
N THR A 127 13.61 -3.37 6.26
CA THR A 127 13.15 -3.03 7.62
C THR A 127 11.63 -2.93 7.70
N ARG A 128 11.01 -2.13 6.85
CA ARG A 128 9.56 -1.85 6.88
C ARG A 128 8.80 -2.34 5.65
N ILE A 129 9.47 -2.38 4.52
CA ILE A 129 8.86 -2.80 3.25
C ILE A 129 9.78 -3.76 2.50
N THR A 130 9.20 -4.51 1.56
CA THR A 130 9.95 -5.36 0.63
C THR A 130 10.39 -4.57 -0.60
N GLN A 131 11.44 -5.03 -1.30
CA GLN A 131 11.86 -4.46 -2.60
C GLN A 131 10.71 -4.42 -3.61
N LEU A 132 9.85 -5.46 -3.64
CA LEU A 132 8.67 -5.49 -4.51
C LEU A 132 7.69 -4.35 -4.21
N THR A 133 7.60 -3.92 -2.96
CA THR A 133 6.77 -2.77 -2.57
C THR A 133 7.42 -1.46 -3.01
N ALA A 134 8.73 -1.28 -2.85
CA ALA A 134 9.45 -0.12 -3.34
C ALA A 134 9.32 0.01 -4.87
N ASN A 135 9.47 -1.09 -5.61
CA ASN A 135 9.33 -1.12 -7.08
C ASN A 135 7.94 -0.64 -7.55
N LYS A 136 6.87 -0.81 -6.74
CA LYS A 136 5.54 -0.26 -7.08
C LYS A 136 5.53 1.26 -7.07
N TYR A 137 6.20 1.90 -6.11
CA TYR A 137 6.31 3.35 -6.04
C TYR A 137 7.07 3.90 -7.25
N HIS A 138 8.21 3.30 -7.63
CA HIS A 138 8.97 3.70 -8.82
C HIS A 138 8.18 3.49 -10.12
N ARG A 139 7.42 2.38 -10.22
CA ARG A 139 6.54 2.16 -11.37
C ARG A 139 5.46 3.23 -11.47
N LEU A 140 4.84 3.58 -10.35
CA LEU A 140 3.83 4.63 -10.31
C LEU A 140 4.43 5.99 -10.70
N LEU A 141 5.62 6.34 -10.20
CA LEU A 141 6.32 7.57 -10.56
C LEU A 141 6.47 7.68 -12.09
N ARG A 142 6.93 6.61 -12.74
CA ARG A 142 7.04 6.58 -14.21
C ARG A 142 5.70 6.81 -14.88
N TYR A 143 4.63 6.13 -14.46
CA TYR A 143 3.29 6.27 -15.04
C TYR A 143 2.72 7.68 -14.84
N MET A 144 2.96 8.29 -13.68
CA MET A 144 2.56 9.67 -13.41
C MET A 144 3.33 10.66 -14.29
N THR A 145 4.63 10.46 -14.49
CA THR A 145 5.46 11.31 -15.36
C THR A 145 4.93 11.29 -16.78
N GLU A 146 4.67 10.10 -17.32
CA GLU A 146 4.15 9.96 -18.69
C GLU A 146 2.71 10.51 -18.79
N TYR A 147 1.84 10.26 -17.79
CA TYR A 147 0.48 10.81 -17.74
C TYR A 147 0.47 12.35 -17.75
N ILE A 148 1.34 12.98 -16.96
CA ILE A 148 1.43 14.44 -16.89
C ILE A 148 1.92 15.01 -18.22
N ARG A 149 2.92 14.38 -18.82
CA ARG A 149 3.43 14.79 -20.12
C ARG A 149 2.39 14.66 -21.24
N ASP A 150 1.70 13.53 -21.30
CA ASP A 150 0.83 13.18 -22.42
C ASP A 150 -0.54 13.90 -22.34
N ILE A 151 -1.07 14.12 -21.15
CA ILE A 151 -2.41 14.70 -20.94
C ILE A 151 -2.36 16.18 -20.58
N TYR A 152 -1.40 16.58 -19.75
CA TYR A 152 -1.30 17.97 -19.30
C TYR A 152 -0.28 18.78 -20.11
N HIS A 153 0.56 18.13 -20.94
CA HIS A 153 1.64 18.75 -21.71
C HIS A 153 2.61 19.56 -20.84
N LYS A 154 2.93 19.02 -19.65
CA LYS A 154 3.79 19.65 -18.66
C LYS A 154 4.84 18.65 -18.18
N GLU A 155 5.94 19.18 -17.60
CA GLU A 155 6.98 18.36 -16.98
C GLU A 155 6.56 17.88 -15.58
N ASP A 156 5.84 18.71 -14.82
CA ASP A 156 5.35 18.40 -13.48
C ASP A 156 4.10 19.26 -13.17
N LEU A 157 3.37 18.93 -12.13
CA LEU A 157 2.20 19.67 -11.64
C LEU A 157 2.37 20.12 -10.19
N PRO A 158 1.84 21.31 -9.81
CA PRO A 158 1.77 21.71 -8.42
C PRO A 158 0.96 20.70 -7.60
N LEU A 159 1.50 20.25 -6.46
CA LEU A 159 0.88 19.25 -5.60
C LEU A 159 -0.54 19.66 -5.13
N GLU A 160 -0.75 20.96 -4.98
CA GLU A 160 -2.03 21.57 -4.56
C GLU A 160 -3.13 21.43 -5.64
N THR A 161 -2.77 21.22 -6.90
CA THR A 161 -3.72 21.09 -8.03
C THR A 161 -4.23 19.67 -8.20
N ILE A 162 -3.71 18.72 -7.43
CA ILE A 162 -4.10 17.30 -7.53
C ILE A 162 -5.44 17.10 -6.86
N ASP A 163 -6.44 16.81 -7.68
CA ASP A 163 -7.83 16.64 -7.29
C ASP A 163 -8.38 15.23 -7.61
N TYR A 164 -9.68 15.05 -7.46
CA TYR A 164 -10.38 13.82 -7.84
C TYR A 164 -10.20 13.49 -9.33
N ALA A 165 -10.30 14.50 -10.21
CA ALA A 165 -10.22 14.31 -11.66
C ALA A 165 -8.84 13.80 -12.07
N TYR A 166 -7.77 14.31 -11.45
CA TYR A 166 -6.42 13.79 -11.65
C TYR A 166 -6.31 12.30 -11.30
N VAL A 167 -6.84 11.89 -10.13
CA VAL A 167 -6.77 10.50 -9.66
C VAL A 167 -7.54 9.56 -10.58
N ASP A 168 -8.72 9.97 -11.02
CA ASP A 168 -9.58 9.19 -11.91
C ASP A 168 -8.98 9.09 -13.32
N GLY A 169 -8.48 10.21 -13.85
CA GLY A 169 -7.78 10.25 -15.13
C GLY A 169 -6.50 9.38 -15.14
N LEU A 170 -5.68 9.43 -14.06
CA LEU A 170 -4.52 8.57 -13.91
C LEU A 170 -4.91 7.07 -13.88
N ASN A 171 -6.01 6.73 -13.19
CA ASN A 171 -6.53 5.36 -13.17
C ASN A 171 -6.88 4.89 -14.58
N THR A 172 -7.62 5.69 -15.33
CA THR A 172 -8.01 5.41 -16.72
C THR A 172 -6.77 5.30 -17.61
N TYR A 173 -5.83 6.23 -17.49
CA TYR A 173 -4.59 6.22 -18.26
C TYR A 173 -3.78 4.95 -18.03
N MET A 174 -3.64 4.50 -16.77
CA MET A 174 -2.94 3.24 -16.47
C MET A 174 -3.62 2.03 -17.11
N GLN A 175 -4.94 2.01 -17.21
CA GLN A 175 -5.67 0.90 -17.82
C GLN A 175 -5.61 0.92 -19.34
N THR A 176 -5.65 2.08 -19.96
CA THR A 176 -5.64 2.23 -21.42
C THR A 176 -4.25 2.19 -22.03
N ALA A 177 -3.31 3.00 -21.53
CA ALA A 177 -1.97 3.11 -22.08
C ALA A 177 -1.07 1.92 -21.73
N TYR A 178 -1.25 1.30 -20.56
CA TYR A 178 -0.41 0.19 -20.08
C TYR A 178 -1.13 -1.15 -19.97
N ASN A 179 -2.36 -1.26 -20.43
CA ASN A 179 -3.20 -2.46 -20.27
C ASN A 179 -3.20 -3.00 -18.82
N CYS A 180 -3.14 -2.09 -17.86
CA CYS A 180 -3.12 -2.44 -16.46
C CYS A 180 -4.52 -2.90 -16.05
N HIS A 181 -4.66 -4.17 -15.61
CA HIS A 181 -5.94 -4.62 -15.07
C HIS A 181 -6.35 -3.77 -13.86
N ASN A 182 -7.65 -3.57 -13.66
CA ASN A 182 -8.20 -2.72 -12.60
C ASN A 182 -7.54 -2.95 -11.23
N ASN A 183 -7.42 -4.19 -10.77
CA ASN A 183 -6.77 -4.48 -9.48
C ASN A 183 -5.28 -4.08 -9.44
N GLY A 184 -4.60 -4.12 -10.58
CA GLY A 184 -3.22 -3.63 -10.73
C GLY A 184 -3.13 -2.12 -10.57
N ALA A 185 -4.01 -1.38 -11.27
CA ALA A 185 -4.11 0.07 -11.18
C ALA A 185 -4.48 0.53 -9.76
N VAL A 186 -5.48 -0.11 -9.13
CA VAL A 186 -5.86 0.16 -7.73
C VAL A 186 -4.69 -0.05 -6.77
N ASN A 187 -3.88 -1.10 -6.94
CA ASN A 187 -2.69 -1.32 -6.10
C ASN A 187 -1.64 -0.20 -6.25
N LEU A 188 -1.51 0.39 -7.44
CA LEU A 188 -0.64 1.54 -7.66
C LEU A 188 -1.25 2.81 -7.06
N LEU A 189 -2.55 3.04 -7.25
CA LEU A 189 -3.26 4.17 -6.62
C LEU A 189 -3.19 4.15 -5.08
N CYS A 190 -3.09 2.97 -4.44
CA CYS A 190 -2.80 2.87 -3.01
C CYS A 190 -1.45 3.51 -2.65
N CYS A 191 -0.44 3.42 -3.53
CA CYS A 191 0.85 4.09 -3.30
C CYS A 191 0.71 5.61 -3.36
N LEU A 192 -0.05 6.14 -4.34
CA LEU A 192 -0.36 7.57 -4.44
C LEU A 192 -1.15 8.05 -3.22
N LYS A 193 -2.16 7.30 -2.81
CA LYS A 193 -2.95 7.61 -1.61
C LYS A 193 -2.08 7.74 -0.37
N ASN A 194 -1.13 6.82 -0.17
CA ASN A 194 -0.22 6.85 0.97
C ASN A 194 0.69 8.10 0.94
N PHE A 195 1.17 8.49 -0.24
CA PHE A 195 1.94 9.72 -0.40
C PHE A 195 1.09 10.96 -0.13
N LEU A 196 -0.12 11.06 -0.68
CA LEU A 196 -0.99 12.21 -0.44
C LEU A 196 -1.44 12.30 1.03
N LEU A 197 -1.62 11.17 1.73
CA LEU A 197 -1.80 11.17 3.18
C LEU A 197 -0.57 11.68 3.93
N TYR A 198 0.63 11.34 3.45
CA TYR A 198 1.87 11.89 3.98
C TYR A 198 1.95 13.40 3.73
N ALA A 199 1.57 13.87 2.54
CA ALA A 199 1.52 15.29 2.20
C ALA A 199 0.54 16.08 3.09
N VAL A 200 -0.66 15.52 3.37
CA VAL A 200 -1.63 16.13 4.30
C VAL A 200 -1.05 16.22 5.72
N ARG A 201 -0.40 15.16 6.21
CA ARG A 201 0.21 15.15 7.56
C ARG A 201 1.35 16.16 7.71
N ASN A 202 2.04 16.50 6.62
CA ASN A 202 3.09 17.51 6.59
C ASN A 202 2.55 18.90 6.20
N GLU A 203 1.23 19.08 6.14
CA GLU A 203 0.56 20.34 5.82
C GLU A 203 0.94 20.90 4.42
N TRP A 204 1.34 20.02 3.49
CA TRP A 204 1.64 20.41 2.09
C TRP A 204 0.40 20.62 1.27
N ILE A 205 -0.67 19.87 1.57
CA ILE A 205 -2.01 20.01 0.99
C ILE A 205 -3.07 19.97 2.09
N GLU A 206 -4.16 20.68 1.90
CA GLU A 206 -5.23 20.80 2.90
C GLU A 206 -6.08 19.53 2.98
N LYS A 207 -6.40 18.92 1.83
CA LYS A 207 -7.33 17.79 1.73
C LYS A 207 -6.74 16.69 0.86
N ASN A 208 -7.02 15.44 1.22
CA ASN A 208 -6.64 14.30 0.39
C ASN A 208 -7.64 14.12 -0.76
N PRO A 209 -7.22 14.15 -2.04
CA PRO A 209 -8.07 13.88 -3.21
C PRO A 209 -8.81 12.55 -3.15
N PHE A 210 -8.26 11.55 -2.45
CA PHE A 210 -8.91 10.25 -2.26
C PHE A 210 -10.09 10.25 -1.27
N ARG A 211 -10.45 11.39 -0.65
CA ARG A 211 -11.54 11.44 0.33
C ARG A 211 -12.85 10.88 -0.21
N TYR A 212 -13.15 11.18 -1.46
CA TYR A 212 -14.38 10.73 -2.15
C TYR A 212 -14.12 9.66 -3.21
N TYR A 213 -12.87 9.33 -3.48
CA TYR A 213 -12.51 8.33 -4.49
C TYR A 213 -12.63 6.91 -3.92
N LYS A 214 -13.65 6.18 -4.40
CA LYS A 214 -13.89 4.79 -4.01
C LYS A 214 -13.12 3.85 -4.94
N MET A 215 -12.02 3.30 -4.46
CA MET A 215 -11.28 2.25 -5.18
C MET A 215 -12.09 0.96 -5.18
N LYS A 216 -12.62 0.56 -6.33
CA LYS A 216 -13.31 -0.72 -6.52
C LYS A 216 -12.29 -1.78 -6.93
N ILE A 217 -12.24 -2.86 -6.18
CA ILE A 217 -11.44 -4.04 -6.51
C ILE A 217 -12.38 -5.05 -7.17
N ASP A 218 -12.03 -5.50 -8.36
CA ASP A 218 -12.74 -6.58 -9.01
C ASP A 218 -12.55 -7.86 -8.21
N LYS A 219 -13.64 -8.58 -7.98
CA LYS A 219 -13.54 -9.90 -7.37
C LYS A 219 -12.75 -10.77 -8.34
N THR A 220 -11.48 -11.01 -8.03
CA THR A 220 -10.66 -11.94 -8.79
C THR A 220 -11.32 -13.32 -8.72
N ASN A 221 -11.24 -14.09 -9.81
CA ASN A 221 -11.69 -15.47 -9.85
C ASN A 221 -11.16 -16.19 -8.61
N VAL A 222 -12.08 -16.72 -7.81
CA VAL A 222 -11.75 -17.52 -6.62
C VAL A 222 -10.83 -18.64 -7.09
N LYS A 223 -9.60 -18.68 -6.59
CA LYS A 223 -8.65 -19.73 -6.97
C LYS A 223 -9.20 -21.05 -6.46
N VAL A 224 -9.60 -21.90 -7.40
CA VAL A 224 -10.19 -23.21 -7.09
C VAL A 224 -9.08 -24.12 -6.57
N PRO A 225 -9.17 -24.63 -5.31
CA PRO A 225 -8.20 -25.58 -4.79
C PRO A 225 -8.30 -26.92 -5.53
N LEU A 226 -7.23 -27.70 -5.50
CA LEU A 226 -7.25 -29.08 -6.01
C LEU A 226 -8.23 -29.93 -5.19
N THR A 227 -8.85 -30.88 -5.87
CA THR A 227 -9.54 -31.99 -5.21
C THR A 227 -8.51 -32.99 -4.68
N LYS A 228 -8.95 -33.90 -3.82
CA LYS A 228 -8.08 -34.99 -3.34
C LYS A 228 -7.57 -35.84 -4.52
N ALA A 229 -8.45 -36.21 -5.45
CA ALA A 229 -8.10 -37.03 -6.63
C ALA A 229 -7.04 -36.31 -7.51
N GLU A 230 -7.18 -34.99 -7.74
CA GLU A 230 -6.19 -34.23 -8.51
C GLU A 230 -4.83 -34.11 -7.78
N LEU A 231 -4.82 -33.98 -6.45
CA LEU A 231 -3.57 -33.96 -5.69
C LEU A 231 -2.93 -35.35 -5.67
N ASP A 232 -3.70 -36.41 -5.46
CA ASP A 232 -3.22 -37.79 -5.49
C ASP A 232 -2.70 -38.17 -6.90
N LEU A 233 -3.35 -37.68 -7.97
CA LEU A 233 -2.87 -37.82 -9.35
C LEU A 233 -1.49 -37.15 -9.53
N LEU A 234 -1.34 -35.92 -9.08
CA LEU A 234 -0.06 -35.22 -9.15
C LEU A 234 1.06 -35.91 -8.38
N LEU A 235 0.77 -36.43 -7.19
CA LEU A 235 1.73 -37.17 -6.37
C LEU A 235 2.21 -38.49 -7.03
N ARG A 236 1.35 -39.19 -7.76
CA ARG A 236 1.64 -40.51 -8.31
C ARG A 236 2.11 -40.49 -9.76
N ARG A 237 1.70 -39.48 -10.56
CA ARG A 237 2.00 -39.45 -11.98
C ARG A 237 3.48 -39.14 -12.24
N PRO A 238 4.22 -40.01 -12.93
CA PRO A 238 5.58 -39.70 -13.36
C PRO A 238 5.56 -38.55 -14.36
N MET A 239 6.54 -37.65 -14.25
CA MET A 239 6.67 -36.56 -15.20
C MET A 239 7.62 -36.91 -16.33
N PRO A 240 7.46 -36.34 -17.54
CA PRO A 240 8.26 -36.69 -18.73
C PRO A 240 9.76 -36.38 -18.56
N ASN A 241 10.12 -35.48 -17.67
CA ASN A 241 11.50 -35.10 -17.40
C ASN A 241 11.68 -34.67 -15.95
N GLU A 242 12.93 -34.72 -15.49
CA GLU A 242 13.32 -34.39 -14.12
C GLU A 242 12.98 -32.94 -13.72
N ARG A 243 13.03 -32.01 -14.68
CA ARG A 243 12.66 -30.60 -14.43
C ARG A 243 11.22 -30.48 -13.95
N LEU A 244 10.28 -31.11 -14.65
CA LEU A 244 8.85 -31.09 -14.28
C LEU A 244 8.59 -31.88 -13.01
N ASP A 245 9.33 -32.97 -12.81
CA ASP A 245 9.23 -33.78 -11.58
C ASP A 245 9.58 -32.93 -10.34
N ARG A 246 10.68 -32.19 -10.40
CA ARG A 246 11.09 -31.26 -9.33
C ARG A 246 10.05 -30.17 -9.07
N ILE A 247 9.46 -29.59 -10.13
CA ILE A 247 8.41 -28.57 -10.01
C ILE A 247 7.15 -29.13 -9.35
N ARG A 248 6.70 -30.30 -9.80
CA ARG A 248 5.56 -31.02 -9.24
C ARG A 248 5.77 -31.27 -7.75
N ASP A 249 6.93 -31.77 -7.37
CA ASP A 249 7.24 -32.12 -5.99
C ASP A 249 7.24 -30.90 -5.05
N VAL A 250 7.83 -29.79 -5.47
CA VAL A 250 7.76 -28.53 -4.73
C VAL A 250 6.34 -28.04 -4.60
N PHE A 251 5.52 -28.14 -5.68
CA PHE A 251 4.11 -27.77 -5.63
C PHE A 251 3.30 -28.66 -4.68
N CYS A 252 3.51 -29.98 -4.75
CA CYS A 252 2.86 -30.95 -3.87
C CYS A 252 3.26 -30.70 -2.41
N PHE A 253 4.51 -30.40 -2.14
CA PHE A 253 4.95 -30.03 -0.81
C PHE A 253 4.24 -28.78 -0.29
N CYS A 254 4.12 -27.73 -1.11
CA CYS A 254 3.33 -26.56 -0.78
C CYS A 254 1.85 -26.89 -0.52
N ALA A 255 1.28 -27.84 -1.29
CA ALA A 255 -0.11 -28.25 -1.13
C ALA A 255 -0.35 -29.10 0.13
N LEU A 256 0.62 -29.90 0.54
CA LEU A 256 0.55 -30.76 1.72
C LEU A 256 0.87 -30.00 3.02
N THR A 257 1.69 -28.93 2.96
CA THR A 257 2.10 -28.16 4.14
C THR A 257 1.35 -26.82 4.29
N GLY A 258 0.77 -26.29 3.19
CA GLY A 258 0.14 -24.98 3.17
C GLY A 258 1.12 -23.82 3.34
N LEU A 259 2.42 -24.07 3.33
CA LEU A 259 3.45 -23.04 3.36
C LEU A 259 3.38 -22.18 2.08
N ALA A 260 3.71 -20.91 2.20
CA ALA A 260 3.85 -20.09 1.02
C ALA A 260 5.14 -20.47 0.27
N PHE A 261 5.16 -20.21 -1.03
CA PHE A 261 6.31 -20.53 -1.88
C PHE A 261 7.64 -19.97 -1.32
N THR A 262 7.62 -18.72 -0.86
CA THR A 262 8.79 -18.09 -0.23
C THR A 262 9.18 -18.76 1.10
N ASP A 263 8.21 -19.23 1.87
CA ASP A 263 8.46 -19.92 3.13
C ASP A 263 9.12 -21.29 2.86
N VAL A 264 8.72 -21.99 1.79
CA VAL A 264 9.35 -23.26 1.35
C VAL A 264 10.75 -23.01 0.79
N ASP A 265 10.96 -21.94 0.04
CA ASP A 265 12.30 -21.58 -0.48
C ASP A 265 13.31 -21.32 0.63
N HIS A 266 12.87 -20.76 1.77
CA HIS A 266 13.70 -20.47 2.95
C HIS A 266 13.55 -21.53 4.07
N LEU A 267 13.00 -22.71 3.76
CA LEU A 267 12.87 -23.79 4.73
C LEU A 267 14.26 -24.38 5.02
N ARG A 268 14.56 -24.63 6.32
CA ARG A 268 15.82 -25.17 6.80
C ARG A 268 15.56 -26.30 7.79
N ARG A 269 16.57 -27.13 8.07
CA ARG A 269 16.46 -28.26 9.04
C ARG A 269 16.09 -27.80 10.45
N GLU A 270 16.57 -26.64 10.87
CA GLU A 270 16.28 -26.01 12.17
C GLU A 270 14.79 -25.69 12.40
N HIS A 271 14.01 -25.60 11.32
CA HIS A 271 12.58 -25.36 11.42
C HIS A 271 11.76 -26.62 11.75
N PHE A 272 12.41 -27.78 11.87
CA PHE A 272 11.74 -29.05 12.16
C PHE A 272 11.92 -29.44 13.60
N THR A 273 10.83 -29.91 14.22
CA THR A 273 10.83 -30.46 15.57
C THR A 273 9.95 -31.71 15.58
N THR A 274 10.33 -32.69 16.40
CA THR A 274 9.51 -33.89 16.63
C THR A 274 8.83 -33.74 17.99
N ASP A 275 7.54 -34.00 18.07
CA ASP A 275 6.85 -34.03 19.36
C ASP A 275 7.03 -35.35 20.11
N GLU A 276 6.46 -35.45 21.31
CA GLU A 276 6.53 -36.64 22.15
C GLU A 276 5.90 -37.89 21.54
N GLU A 277 4.98 -37.68 20.56
CA GLU A 277 4.29 -38.77 19.85
C GLU A 277 5.06 -39.19 18.57
N GLY A 278 6.24 -38.60 18.31
CA GLY A 278 7.04 -38.88 17.11
C GLY A 278 6.57 -38.17 15.86
N GLN A 279 5.56 -37.30 15.94
CA GLN A 279 5.07 -36.52 14.80
C GLN A 279 6.03 -35.36 14.48
N LEU A 280 6.47 -35.28 13.22
CA LEU A 280 7.32 -34.21 12.72
C LEU A 280 6.51 -32.94 12.47
N TRP A 281 7.00 -31.81 12.92
CA TRP A 281 6.38 -30.48 12.77
C TRP A 281 7.33 -29.48 12.11
N ILE A 282 6.76 -28.56 11.33
CA ILE A 282 7.46 -27.37 10.83
C ILE A 282 7.06 -26.16 11.67
N HIS A 283 8.03 -25.51 12.28
CA HIS A 283 7.92 -24.27 13.02
C HIS A 283 8.69 -23.19 12.28
N LYS A 284 8.00 -22.39 11.45
CA LYS A 284 8.65 -21.36 10.65
C LYS A 284 7.91 -20.03 10.72
N PRO A 285 8.59 -18.91 11.05
CA PRO A 285 8.02 -17.59 10.89
C PRO A 285 7.82 -17.31 9.40
N ARG A 286 6.67 -16.75 9.04
CA ARG A 286 6.35 -16.39 7.65
C ARG A 286 7.19 -15.22 7.20
N GLU A 287 7.82 -15.32 6.04
CA GLU A 287 8.64 -14.26 5.45
C GLU A 287 7.87 -12.92 5.29
N LYS A 288 6.57 -12.98 4.99
CA LYS A 288 5.77 -11.78 4.74
C LYS A 288 5.29 -11.06 6.01
N THR A 289 5.08 -11.78 7.12
CA THR A 289 4.34 -11.24 8.28
C THR A 289 4.99 -11.56 9.61
N SER A 290 6.11 -12.27 9.61
CA SER A 290 6.84 -12.78 10.80
C SER A 290 5.97 -13.60 11.78
N VAL A 291 4.75 -13.96 11.37
CA VAL A 291 3.85 -14.77 12.20
C VAL A 291 4.28 -16.21 12.12
N MET A 292 4.50 -16.85 13.29
CA MET A 292 4.87 -18.26 13.39
C MET A 292 3.82 -19.17 12.76
N SER A 293 4.25 -19.99 11.80
CA SER A 293 3.47 -21.09 11.25
C SER A 293 3.90 -22.39 11.91
N ARG A 294 2.93 -23.16 12.40
CA ARG A 294 3.12 -24.52 12.91
C ARG A 294 2.33 -25.47 12.03
N VAL A 295 3.01 -26.39 11.39
CA VAL A 295 2.40 -27.28 10.39
C VAL A 295 2.89 -28.71 10.65
N PRO A 296 1.98 -29.69 10.82
CA PRO A 296 2.39 -31.09 10.89
C PRO A 296 2.87 -31.55 9.51
N VAL A 297 3.94 -32.31 9.49
CA VAL A 297 4.48 -32.89 8.25
C VAL A 297 3.76 -34.20 8.00
N LEU A 298 2.91 -34.20 6.95
CA LEU A 298 2.22 -35.43 6.52
C LEU A 298 3.22 -36.44 5.93
N PRO A 299 2.94 -37.76 6.00
CA PRO A 299 3.85 -38.80 5.46
C PRO A 299 4.28 -38.55 4.00
N GLN A 300 3.37 -38.08 3.15
CA GLN A 300 3.68 -37.74 1.77
C GLN A 300 4.64 -36.54 1.64
N ALA A 301 4.53 -35.56 2.53
CA ALA A 301 5.45 -34.42 2.57
C ALA A 301 6.83 -34.84 3.10
N ALA A 302 6.87 -35.73 4.09
CA ALA A 302 8.12 -36.31 4.59
C ALA A 302 8.85 -37.12 3.50
N ALA A 303 8.14 -37.90 2.72
CA ALA A 303 8.70 -38.66 1.59
C ALA A 303 9.34 -37.74 0.53
N LEU A 304 8.75 -36.56 0.27
CA LEU A 304 9.33 -35.57 -0.63
C LEU A 304 10.63 -34.96 -0.06
N LEU A 305 10.71 -34.71 1.23
CA LEU A 305 11.94 -34.25 1.89
C LEU A 305 13.03 -35.30 1.82
N GLU A 306 12.67 -36.55 2.04
CA GLU A 306 13.60 -37.68 1.97
C GLU A 306 14.16 -37.88 0.53
N LYS A 307 13.29 -37.77 -0.50
CA LYS A 307 13.69 -37.84 -1.91
C LYS A 307 14.82 -36.85 -2.27
N TYR A 308 14.84 -35.66 -1.66
CA TYR A 308 15.83 -34.62 -1.96
C TYR A 308 16.91 -34.46 -0.90
N ARG A 309 16.98 -35.37 0.10
CA ARG A 309 17.97 -35.34 1.19
C ARG A 309 19.40 -35.24 0.65
N ASP A 310 19.70 -36.02 -0.39
CA ASP A 310 21.03 -36.20 -0.94
C ASP A 310 21.22 -35.49 -2.30
N ASP A 311 20.26 -34.67 -2.70
CA ASP A 311 20.38 -33.86 -3.94
C ASP A 311 21.52 -32.86 -3.82
N ALA A 312 22.53 -32.97 -4.71
CA ALA A 312 23.75 -32.16 -4.67
C ALA A 312 23.44 -30.65 -4.83
N ASN A 313 22.45 -30.29 -5.66
CA ASN A 313 22.07 -28.89 -5.88
C ASN A 313 21.35 -28.30 -4.64
N CYS A 314 20.53 -29.09 -3.97
CA CYS A 314 19.89 -28.69 -2.73
C CYS A 314 20.92 -28.47 -1.63
N ARG A 315 21.88 -29.41 -1.47
CA ARG A 315 22.96 -29.30 -0.48
C ARG A 315 23.85 -28.08 -0.73
N ALA A 316 24.29 -27.86 -1.96
CA ALA A 316 25.14 -26.73 -2.32
C ALA A 316 24.48 -25.37 -2.03
N ARG A 317 23.16 -25.29 -2.10
CA ARG A 317 22.37 -24.07 -1.81
C ARG A 317 21.83 -24.03 -0.39
N GLY A 318 22.09 -25.03 0.44
CA GLY A 318 21.52 -25.16 1.79
C GLY A 318 19.99 -25.23 1.79
N LYS A 319 19.37 -25.79 0.75
CA LYS A 319 17.92 -25.94 0.60
C LYS A 319 17.49 -27.37 0.84
N LEU A 320 16.26 -27.57 1.29
CA LEU A 320 15.69 -28.90 1.50
C LEU A 320 14.95 -29.43 0.27
N LEU A 321 14.54 -28.54 -0.63
CA LEU A 321 13.82 -28.86 -1.85
C LEU A 321 14.38 -28.03 -3.02
N PRO A 322 14.29 -28.53 -4.27
CA PRO A 322 14.82 -27.86 -5.47
C PRO A 322 13.90 -26.73 -5.94
N VAL A 323 13.71 -25.71 -5.11
CA VAL A 323 12.81 -24.60 -5.38
C VAL A 323 13.38 -23.69 -6.47
N PRO A 324 12.69 -23.52 -7.61
CA PRO A 324 13.12 -22.62 -8.68
C PRO A 324 12.70 -21.17 -8.38
N SER A 325 12.90 -20.23 -9.34
CA SER A 325 12.27 -18.92 -9.23
C SER A 325 10.74 -19.02 -9.36
N ASN A 326 10.01 -18.11 -8.69
CA ASN A 326 8.53 -18.13 -8.71
C ASN A 326 7.96 -18.00 -10.15
N THR A 327 8.63 -17.26 -11.03
CA THR A 327 8.24 -17.12 -12.44
C THR A 327 8.34 -18.45 -13.17
N LYS A 328 9.48 -19.16 -13.03
CA LYS A 328 9.67 -20.49 -13.62
C LYS A 328 8.68 -21.51 -13.04
N MET A 329 8.48 -21.48 -11.71
CA MET A 329 7.52 -22.34 -11.02
C MET A 329 6.13 -22.22 -11.66
N ASN A 330 5.59 -21.00 -11.75
CA ASN A 330 4.23 -20.80 -12.30
C ASN A 330 4.14 -21.06 -13.81
N ALA A 331 5.23 -20.88 -14.57
CA ALA A 331 5.24 -21.24 -15.99
C ALA A 331 5.13 -22.77 -16.20
N TYR A 332 5.95 -23.54 -15.49
CA TYR A 332 5.93 -25.02 -15.61
C TYR A 332 4.71 -25.66 -14.96
N LEU A 333 4.07 -25.03 -13.98
CA LEU A 333 2.80 -25.54 -13.44
C LEU A 333 1.67 -25.55 -14.47
N LYS A 334 1.71 -24.70 -15.49
CA LYS A 334 0.76 -24.76 -16.61
C LYS A 334 0.98 -26.04 -17.43
N GLU A 335 2.24 -26.32 -17.79
CA GLU A 335 2.64 -27.53 -18.53
C GLU A 335 2.23 -28.81 -17.76
N ILE A 336 2.44 -28.82 -16.43
CA ILE A 336 2.02 -29.92 -15.56
C ILE A 336 0.50 -30.08 -15.53
N ALA A 337 -0.25 -28.98 -15.48
CA ALA A 337 -1.72 -29.02 -15.51
C ALA A 337 -2.23 -29.63 -16.80
N ASP A 338 -1.64 -29.26 -17.96
CA ASP A 338 -1.98 -29.79 -19.27
C ASP A 338 -1.66 -31.31 -19.35
N ILE A 339 -0.46 -31.74 -18.92
CA ILE A 339 -0.05 -33.15 -18.89
C ILE A 339 -1.00 -33.98 -18.02
N CYS A 340 -1.42 -33.44 -16.86
CA CYS A 340 -2.31 -34.10 -15.92
C CYS A 340 -3.80 -33.93 -16.25
N GLN A 341 -4.14 -33.21 -17.32
CA GLN A 341 -5.52 -32.90 -17.72
C GLN A 341 -6.32 -32.26 -16.56
N ILE A 342 -5.68 -31.38 -15.78
CA ILE A 342 -6.32 -30.66 -14.71
C ILE A 342 -6.83 -29.32 -15.26
N PRO A 343 -8.17 -29.14 -15.40
CA PRO A 343 -8.74 -27.91 -16.01
C PRO A 343 -8.74 -26.73 -15.04
N LYS A 344 -7.60 -26.53 -14.34
CA LYS A 344 -7.42 -25.47 -13.34
C LYS A 344 -6.10 -24.78 -13.56
N HIS A 345 -6.09 -23.45 -13.36
CA HIS A 345 -4.86 -22.68 -13.40
C HIS A 345 -4.03 -22.92 -12.13
N LEU A 346 -3.09 -23.86 -12.21
CA LEU A 346 -2.20 -24.18 -11.10
C LEU A 346 -1.23 -23.02 -10.84
N THR A 347 -1.13 -22.61 -9.59
CA THR A 347 -0.18 -21.62 -9.10
C THR A 347 0.27 -22.02 -7.70
N THR A 348 1.41 -21.55 -7.27
CA THR A 348 1.87 -21.76 -5.88
C THR A 348 0.85 -21.33 -4.84
N HIS A 349 0.01 -20.33 -5.18
CA HIS A 349 -1.07 -19.90 -4.29
C HIS A 349 -2.26 -20.88 -4.25
N CYS A 350 -2.56 -21.58 -5.37
CA CYS A 350 -3.54 -22.64 -5.41
C CYS A 350 -3.14 -23.81 -4.48
N ALA A 351 -1.86 -24.19 -4.47
CA ALA A 351 -1.35 -25.22 -3.57
C ALA A 351 -1.72 -24.95 -2.10
N ARG A 352 -1.53 -23.73 -1.65
CA ARG A 352 -1.86 -23.32 -0.28
C ARG A 352 -3.36 -23.46 0.06
N HIS A 353 -4.25 -23.17 -0.88
CA HIS A 353 -5.70 -23.37 -0.69
C HIS A 353 -6.10 -24.84 -0.66
N THR A 354 -5.30 -25.72 -1.28
CA THR A 354 -5.55 -27.13 -1.37
C THR A 354 -5.41 -27.84 -0.02
N LEU A 355 -4.45 -27.43 0.83
CA LEU A 355 -4.25 -28.05 2.14
C LEU A 355 -5.54 -28.07 2.97
N LEU A 356 -6.22 -26.93 3.10
CA LEU A 356 -7.43 -26.84 3.91
C LEU A 356 -8.49 -27.84 3.44
N LYS A 357 -8.70 -27.93 2.13
CA LYS A 357 -9.65 -28.86 1.53
C LYS A 357 -9.20 -30.31 1.71
N TYR A 358 -7.91 -30.59 1.57
CA TYR A 358 -7.34 -31.91 1.79
C TYR A 358 -7.53 -32.39 3.23
N LEU A 359 -7.25 -31.55 4.21
CA LEU A 359 -7.40 -31.86 5.63
C LEU A 359 -8.88 -32.08 6.03
N LEU A 360 -9.81 -31.28 5.50
CA LEU A 360 -11.24 -31.45 5.73
C LEU A 360 -11.74 -32.79 5.18
N ASN A 361 -11.34 -33.15 3.94
CA ASN A 361 -11.81 -34.37 3.28
C ASN A 361 -11.24 -35.65 3.91
N ASN A 362 -10.07 -35.57 4.56
CA ASN A 362 -9.46 -36.75 5.22
C ASN A 362 -9.75 -36.82 6.73
N ARG A 363 -10.66 -36.02 7.26
CA ARG A 363 -11.02 -35.97 8.67
C ARG A 363 -9.85 -35.59 9.62
N TYR A 364 -8.78 -35.03 9.08
CA TYR A 364 -7.68 -34.50 9.91
C TYR A 364 -8.04 -33.20 10.63
N LEU A 365 -9.12 -32.54 10.19
CA LEU A 365 -9.66 -31.32 10.78
C LEU A 365 -11.02 -31.61 11.41
N GLN A 366 -11.17 -31.28 12.69
CA GLN A 366 -12.43 -31.27 13.38
C GLN A 366 -12.71 -29.85 13.90
N MET A 367 -13.97 -29.43 13.81
CA MET A 367 -14.40 -28.20 14.48
C MET A 367 -14.80 -28.56 15.93
N SER A 368 -14.15 -27.93 16.89
CA SER A 368 -14.58 -28.02 18.29
C SER A 368 -15.91 -27.32 18.47
N ALA A 369 -16.63 -27.63 19.56
CA ALA A 369 -17.90 -27.00 19.93
C ALA A 369 -17.78 -25.46 20.02
N ASN A 370 -16.60 -24.91 20.28
CA ASN A 370 -16.30 -23.48 20.38
C ASN A 370 -15.94 -22.85 19.04
N GLY A 371 -16.10 -23.54 17.91
CA GLY A 371 -15.78 -23.05 16.56
C GLY A 371 -14.26 -22.95 16.26
N GLN A 372 -13.41 -23.60 17.06
CA GLN A 372 -11.97 -23.70 16.80
C GLN A 372 -11.68 -24.92 15.92
N LEU A 373 -10.78 -24.75 14.95
CA LEU A 373 -10.28 -25.83 14.12
C LEU A 373 -9.16 -26.57 14.85
N THR A 374 -9.33 -27.89 15.01
CA THR A 374 -8.32 -28.75 15.60
C THR A 374 -7.81 -29.76 14.54
N ILE A 375 -6.52 -30.04 14.54
CA ILE A 375 -5.93 -31.17 13.82
C ILE A 375 -5.56 -32.20 14.87
N TRP A 376 -6.07 -33.43 14.74
CA TRP A 376 -5.74 -34.54 15.64
C TRP A 376 -5.96 -34.19 17.13
N GLY A 377 -7.09 -33.49 17.44
CA GLY A 377 -7.41 -33.13 18.81
C GLY A 377 -6.62 -31.94 19.38
N ARG A 378 -5.69 -31.33 18.64
CA ARG A 378 -4.89 -30.17 19.07
C ARG A 378 -5.32 -28.91 18.35
N THR A 379 -5.42 -27.80 19.10
CA THR A 379 -5.85 -26.50 18.56
C THR A 379 -4.81 -25.93 17.61
N ILE A 380 -5.21 -25.77 16.35
CA ILE A 380 -4.40 -25.03 15.35
C ILE A 380 -4.67 -23.56 15.52
N PHE A 381 -3.64 -22.81 15.78
CA PHE A 381 -3.73 -21.37 15.91
C PHE A 381 -4.35 -20.67 14.68
N SER A 382 -5.08 -19.60 14.95
CA SER A 382 -5.94 -18.73 14.13
C SER A 382 -5.42 -18.31 12.74
N ASN A 383 -4.20 -18.63 12.38
CA ASN A 383 -3.56 -18.22 11.13
C ASN A 383 -3.98 -19.03 9.90
N LEU A 384 -4.39 -20.29 10.07
CA LEU A 384 -5.09 -21.04 9.01
C LEU A 384 -6.52 -20.49 8.80
N LEU A 385 -7.14 -19.93 9.84
CA LEU A 385 -8.45 -19.28 9.77
C LEU A 385 -8.44 -17.93 9.03
N LYS A 386 -7.30 -17.20 8.98
CA LYS A 386 -7.15 -16.03 8.10
C LYS A 386 -7.02 -16.40 6.62
N ILE A 387 -6.70 -17.66 6.33
CA ILE A 387 -6.85 -18.23 4.98
C ILE A 387 -8.34 -18.49 4.70
N ALA A 388 -9.12 -18.73 5.72
CA ALA A 388 -10.58 -18.90 5.71
C ALA A 388 -11.39 -17.58 5.83
N SER A 389 -10.96 -16.48 5.18
CA SER A 389 -11.96 -15.48 4.69
C SER A 389 -12.96 -16.16 3.71
N LEU A 390 -12.67 -17.39 3.37
CA LEU A 390 -13.55 -18.43 2.81
C LEU A 390 -14.69 -18.91 3.75
N LYS A 391 -14.78 -18.44 4.99
CA LYS A 391 -15.90 -18.79 5.89
C LYS A 391 -17.28 -18.49 5.32
N ARG A 392 -17.42 -17.53 4.40
CA ARG A 392 -18.72 -17.26 3.76
C ARG A 392 -19.03 -18.15 2.55
N THR A 393 -18.05 -18.73 1.90
CA THR A 393 -18.29 -19.49 0.65
C THR A 393 -18.43 -21.00 0.90
N LEU A 394 -17.85 -21.55 1.96
CA LEU A 394 -17.93 -22.98 2.28
C LEU A 394 -19.21 -23.38 3.05
N PHE A 395 -19.87 -22.43 3.73
CA PHE A 395 -21.14 -22.70 4.45
C PHE A 395 -22.41 -22.46 3.61
N CYS A 396 -22.29 -21.87 2.39
CA CYS A 396 -23.45 -21.72 1.49
C CYS A 396 -23.74 -22.92 0.61
N THR A 397 -22.89 -23.95 0.57
CA THR A 397 -23.12 -25.14 -0.26
C THR A 397 -23.58 -26.38 0.50
N SER A 398 -23.87 -26.28 1.80
CA SER A 398 -24.42 -27.40 2.59
C SER A 398 -25.89 -27.18 3.04
N LYS A 399 -26.63 -26.36 2.30
CA LYS A 399 -28.10 -26.33 2.36
C LYS A 399 -28.61 -26.41 0.92
N ILE A 400 -28.61 -27.60 0.37
CA ILE A 400 -29.58 -28.18 -0.58
C ILE A 400 -29.55 -29.68 -0.34
#